data_e42d45817b4610f0fdd742ad90bc7780
#
_entry.id   e42d45817b4610f0fdd742ad90bc7780
#
_cell.length_a   1.000
_cell.length_b   1.000
_cell.length_c   1.000
_cell.angle_alpha   90.00
_cell.angle_beta   90.00
_cell.angle_gamma   90.00
#
_symmetry.space_group_name_H-M   'P 1'
#
loop_
_entity.id
_entity.type
_entity.pdbx_description
1 polymer ?
#
loop_
_entity_poly.entity_id
_entity_poly.type
_entity_poly.pdbx_seq_one_letter_code
_entity_poly.pdbx_strand_id
1 'polypeptide(L)'
;MRELPGQGLEARDPAGMRWRLGSRAWADAGAARADEAADPTRATPAQVWLRADDGRCAAFAFDEGLRQGAAEAVQVLQAMGLRLTLLSGDDRQRAQRLAQTLQIDDAVGEATPQSKLDAVAAAQDAGARVGMVGDGVNDAPVLARADASFAMGQGALVARAQADVVLIANRPMDLVHAIGTARRSMTIVRQNLVWAIAYNAACVPLALAGWLPPWGAGLGMAASSLGVVLNATRAAR
;
A
#
# COMPACT_ATOMS: atom_id res chain seq x y z
N MET A 1 -2.71 -31.62 -15.86
CA MET A 1 -2.60 -30.68 -14.74
C MET A 1 -3.87 -29.86 -14.68
N ARG A 2 -4.50 -29.75 -13.53
CA ARG A 2 -5.76 -29.02 -13.29
C ARG A 2 -5.56 -28.08 -12.11
N GLU A 3 -5.92 -26.82 -12.30
CA GLU A 3 -5.95 -25.83 -11.22
C GLU A 3 -7.35 -25.80 -10.60
N LEU A 4 -7.40 -25.78 -9.27
CA LEU A 4 -8.62 -25.61 -8.48
C LEU A 4 -8.52 -24.27 -7.74
N PRO A 5 -9.25 -23.25 -8.17
CA PRO A 5 -9.16 -21.91 -7.59
C PRO A 5 -9.32 -21.91 -6.06
N GLY A 6 -8.39 -21.28 -5.35
CA GLY A 6 -8.39 -21.20 -3.90
C GLY A 6 -7.96 -22.46 -3.13
N GLN A 7 -7.66 -23.55 -3.82
CA GLN A 7 -7.23 -24.82 -3.21
C GLN A 7 -5.80 -25.18 -3.60
N GLY A 8 -5.50 -25.25 -4.90
CA GLY A 8 -4.19 -25.61 -5.40
C GLY A 8 -4.21 -26.30 -6.76
N LEU A 9 -3.15 -27.05 -7.04
CA LEU A 9 -2.94 -27.76 -8.30
C LEU A 9 -3.07 -29.28 -8.10
N GLU A 10 -3.66 -29.95 -9.09
CA GLU A 10 -3.68 -31.41 -9.19
C GLU A 10 -3.08 -31.84 -10.53
N ALA A 11 -2.19 -32.83 -10.51
CA ALA A 11 -1.60 -33.40 -11.70
C ALA A 11 -1.50 -34.92 -11.59
N ARG A 12 -1.41 -35.63 -12.73
CA ARG A 12 -1.03 -37.03 -12.79
C ARG A 12 0.30 -37.17 -13.52
N ASP A 13 1.17 -38.00 -12.99
CA ASP A 13 2.43 -38.35 -13.64
C ASP A 13 2.20 -39.38 -14.76
N PRO A 14 3.22 -39.68 -15.57
CA PRO A 14 3.11 -40.70 -16.62
C PRO A 14 2.77 -42.09 -16.12
N ALA A 15 3.02 -42.39 -14.84
CA ALA A 15 2.65 -43.66 -14.19
C ALA A 15 1.19 -43.67 -13.68
N GLY A 16 0.45 -42.58 -13.88
CA GLY A 16 -0.94 -42.44 -13.45
C GLY A 16 -1.12 -41.96 -12.01
N MET A 17 -0.02 -41.80 -11.26
CA MET A 17 -0.01 -41.32 -9.87
C MET A 17 -0.52 -39.89 -9.79
N ARG A 18 -1.44 -39.61 -8.89
CA ARG A 18 -1.97 -38.29 -8.65
C ARG A 18 -1.14 -37.52 -7.63
N TRP A 19 -0.82 -36.30 -7.96
CA TRP A 19 -0.10 -35.34 -7.14
C TRP A 19 -0.97 -34.13 -6.87
N ARG A 20 -0.95 -33.64 -5.64
CA ARG A 20 -1.61 -32.39 -5.24
C ARG A 20 -0.62 -31.43 -4.63
N LEU A 21 -0.67 -30.18 -5.06
CA LEU A 21 0.17 -29.09 -4.59
C LEU A 21 -0.74 -27.96 -4.10
N GLY A 22 -0.59 -27.52 -2.84
CA GLY A 22 -1.40 -26.44 -2.28
C GLY A 22 -1.36 -26.39 -0.76
N SER A 23 -2.45 -25.92 -0.14
CA SER A 23 -2.57 -25.91 1.31
C SER A 23 -2.48 -27.32 1.90
N ARG A 24 -2.11 -27.45 3.18
CA ARG A 24 -2.04 -28.76 3.85
C ARG A 24 -3.38 -29.51 3.75
N ALA A 25 -4.48 -28.83 4.02
CA ALA A 25 -5.81 -29.41 3.95
C ALA A 25 -6.15 -29.95 2.54
N TRP A 26 -5.73 -29.25 1.49
CA TRP A 26 -5.91 -29.70 0.11
C TRP A 26 -5.01 -30.86 -0.25
N ALA A 27 -3.75 -30.81 0.11
CA ALA A 27 -2.78 -31.87 -0.16
C ALA A 27 -3.19 -33.17 0.55
N ASP A 28 -3.71 -33.11 1.77
CA ASP A 28 -4.13 -34.25 2.58
C ASP A 28 -5.49 -34.82 2.15
N ALA A 29 -6.29 -34.11 1.39
CA ALA A 29 -7.62 -34.55 0.99
C ALA A 29 -7.55 -35.81 0.09
N GLY A 30 -7.84 -36.99 0.66
CA GLY A 30 -7.88 -38.28 -0.04
C GLY A 30 -6.55 -38.99 -0.18
N ALA A 31 -5.50 -38.59 0.54
CA ALA A 31 -4.25 -39.34 0.64
C ALA A 31 -4.27 -40.29 1.88
N ALA A 32 -3.54 -41.39 1.82
CA ALA A 32 -3.30 -42.23 2.99
C ALA A 32 -2.60 -41.40 4.09
N ARG A 33 -3.01 -41.55 5.36
CA ARG A 33 -2.37 -40.86 6.49
C ARG A 33 -0.87 -41.14 6.49
N ALA A 34 -0.08 -40.12 6.22
CA ALA A 34 1.37 -40.21 6.42
C ALA A 34 1.67 -40.21 7.93
N ASP A 35 2.72 -40.93 8.30
CA ASP A 35 3.22 -40.96 9.67
C ASP A 35 3.56 -39.54 10.14
N GLU A 36 2.89 -39.03 11.15
CA GLU A 36 3.13 -37.72 11.75
C GLU A 36 4.57 -37.54 12.27
N ALA A 37 5.30 -38.66 12.44
CA ALA A 37 6.68 -38.66 12.90
C ALA A 37 7.70 -38.15 11.86
N ALA A 38 7.34 -38.12 10.57
CA ALA A 38 8.23 -37.75 9.46
C ALA A 38 7.97 -36.36 8.90
N ASP A 39 7.26 -35.49 9.62
CA ASP A 39 7.01 -34.11 9.17
C ASP A 39 8.29 -33.27 9.26
N PRO A 40 8.95 -32.96 8.11
CA PRO A 40 10.22 -32.24 8.12
C PRO A 40 10.05 -30.75 8.55
N THR A 41 8.81 -30.31 8.80
CA THR A 41 8.49 -28.88 9.03
C THR A 41 8.09 -28.56 10.46
N ARG A 42 8.35 -29.44 11.42
CA ARG A 42 8.11 -29.16 12.86
C ARG A 42 8.78 -27.88 13.36
N ALA A 43 9.85 -27.43 12.69
CA ALA A 43 10.58 -26.22 13.06
C ALA A 43 10.14 -24.97 12.31
N THR A 44 9.50 -25.10 11.13
CA THR A 44 9.05 -23.96 10.32
C THR A 44 7.73 -24.34 9.64
N PRO A 45 6.65 -23.57 9.80
CA PRO A 45 5.37 -23.91 9.18
C PRO A 45 5.52 -23.86 7.65
N ALA A 46 5.34 -25.01 7.00
CA ALA A 46 5.34 -25.08 5.54
C ALA A 46 4.11 -24.35 4.98
N GLN A 47 4.31 -23.64 3.90
CA GLN A 47 3.27 -22.84 3.24
C GLN A 47 2.60 -23.59 2.11
N VAL A 48 3.35 -24.46 1.44
CA VAL A 48 2.87 -25.26 0.31
C VAL A 48 3.27 -26.70 0.51
N TRP A 49 2.32 -27.59 0.31
CA TRP A 49 2.49 -29.02 0.44
C TRP A 49 2.30 -29.69 -0.91
N LEU A 50 3.22 -30.59 -1.25
CA LEU A 50 3.08 -31.49 -2.37
C LEU A 50 2.87 -32.89 -1.83
N ARG A 51 1.81 -33.58 -2.24
CA ARG A 51 1.54 -34.95 -1.80
C ARG A 51 1.07 -35.82 -2.96
N ALA A 52 1.56 -37.07 -2.98
CA ALA A 52 1.10 -38.12 -3.86
C ALA A 52 0.12 -39.05 -3.14
N ASP A 53 -0.71 -39.77 -3.91
CA ASP A 53 -1.70 -40.74 -3.36
C ASP A 53 -1.03 -41.93 -2.60
N ASP A 54 0.24 -42.22 -2.88
CA ASP A 54 1.02 -43.25 -2.20
C ASP A 54 1.62 -42.83 -0.85
N GLY A 55 1.31 -41.59 -0.41
CA GLY A 55 1.78 -41.07 0.87
C GLY A 55 3.09 -40.28 0.80
N ARG A 56 3.81 -40.25 -0.33
CA ARG A 56 4.99 -39.41 -0.50
C ARG A 56 4.56 -37.94 -0.36
N CYS A 57 5.31 -37.17 0.42
CA CYS A 57 5.03 -35.77 0.63
C CYS A 57 6.31 -34.94 0.67
N ALA A 58 6.17 -33.69 0.24
CA ALA A 58 7.17 -32.65 0.41
C ALA A 58 6.48 -31.37 0.91
N ALA A 59 7.14 -30.66 1.80
CA ALA A 59 6.65 -29.41 2.33
C ALA A 59 7.63 -28.29 1.97
N PHE A 60 7.13 -27.20 1.46
CA PHE A 60 7.92 -26.04 1.07
C PHE A 60 7.64 -24.93 2.05
N ALA A 61 8.68 -24.48 2.75
CA ALA A 61 8.64 -23.27 3.56
C ALA A 61 9.31 -22.14 2.76
N PHE A 62 8.60 -21.06 2.59
CA PHE A 62 9.13 -19.87 1.95
C PHE A 62 9.38 -18.82 3.02
N ASP A 63 10.59 -18.30 3.08
CA ASP A 63 10.93 -17.14 3.87
C ASP A 63 10.76 -15.91 2.97
N GLU A 64 9.72 -15.15 3.21
CA GLU A 64 9.49 -13.90 2.51
C GLU A 64 10.30 -12.81 3.21
N GLY A 65 11.48 -12.53 2.68
CA GLY A 65 12.27 -11.41 3.14
C GLY A 65 11.54 -10.09 2.98
N LEU A 66 11.71 -9.18 3.93
CA LEU A 66 11.23 -7.81 3.80
C LEU A 66 11.84 -7.14 2.57
N ARG A 67 11.05 -6.36 1.84
CA ARG A 67 11.58 -5.50 0.80
C ARG A 67 12.62 -4.55 1.39
N GLN A 68 13.70 -4.34 0.65
CA GLN A 68 14.75 -3.42 1.09
C GLN A 68 14.17 -2.03 1.41
N GLY A 69 14.52 -1.49 2.58
CA GLY A 69 14.04 -0.20 3.06
C GLY A 69 12.62 -0.23 3.64
N ALA A 70 11.96 -1.40 3.81
CA ALA A 70 10.61 -1.46 4.34
C ALA A 70 10.54 -0.98 5.80
N ALA A 71 11.44 -1.45 6.66
CA ALA A 71 11.48 -1.04 8.06
C ALA A 71 11.78 0.46 8.21
N GLU A 72 12.74 0.97 7.43
CA GLU A 72 13.06 2.39 7.41
C GLU A 72 11.87 3.24 6.95
N ALA A 73 11.18 2.81 5.88
CA ALA A 73 9.99 3.51 5.39
C ALA A 73 8.89 3.58 6.46
N VAL A 74 8.63 2.48 7.17
CA VAL A 74 7.66 2.42 8.27
C VAL A 74 8.02 3.41 9.36
N GLN A 75 9.27 3.43 9.83
CA GLN A 75 9.74 4.36 10.86
C GLN A 75 9.57 5.82 10.44
N VAL A 76 9.92 6.16 9.20
CA VAL A 76 9.77 7.53 8.69
C VAL A 76 8.29 7.91 8.57
N LEU A 77 7.42 7.02 8.09
CA LEU A 77 5.98 7.28 8.02
C LEU A 77 5.38 7.52 9.41
N GLN A 78 5.78 6.73 10.41
CA GLN A 78 5.38 6.93 11.81
C GLN A 78 5.90 8.27 12.36
N ALA A 79 7.15 8.62 12.06
CA ALA A 79 7.73 9.92 12.44
C ALA A 79 6.99 11.10 11.74
N MET A 80 6.40 10.89 10.57
CA MET A 80 5.51 11.85 9.92
C MET A 80 4.14 11.98 10.58
N GLY A 81 3.88 11.23 11.67
CA GLY A 81 2.61 11.22 12.40
C GLY A 81 1.52 10.38 11.74
N LEU A 82 1.88 9.43 10.88
CA LEU A 82 0.93 8.50 10.27
C LEU A 82 0.76 7.28 11.17
N ARG A 83 -0.48 6.88 11.41
CA ARG A 83 -0.82 5.59 11.99
C ARG A 83 -0.80 4.54 10.89
N LEU A 84 -0.10 3.44 11.14
CA LEU A 84 0.05 2.36 10.18
C LEU A 84 -0.70 1.12 10.66
N THR A 85 -1.38 0.45 9.72
CA THR A 85 -2.08 -0.81 9.97
C THR A 85 -1.67 -1.80 8.88
N LEU A 86 -1.28 -3.01 9.27
CA LEU A 86 -0.99 -4.10 8.35
C LEU A 86 -2.25 -4.93 8.12
N LEU A 87 -2.71 -5.00 6.86
CA LEU A 87 -3.84 -5.86 6.44
C LEU A 87 -3.32 -6.96 5.52
N SER A 88 -3.14 -8.18 6.05
CA SER A 88 -2.63 -9.31 5.29
C SER A 88 -3.69 -10.41 5.12
N GLY A 89 -3.72 -11.03 3.94
CA GLY A 89 -4.49 -12.26 3.71
C GLY A 89 -3.83 -13.51 4.31
N ASP A 90 -2.59 -13.39 4.79
CA ASP A 90 -1.85 -14.48 5.40
C ASP A 90 -2.38 -14.84 6.79
N ASP A 91 -1.90 -15.97 7.31
CA ASP A 91 -2.13 -16.43 8.67
C ASP A 91 -1.85 -15.33 9.70
N ARG A 92 -2.68 -15.30 10.76
CA ARG A 92 -2.58 -14.27 11.83
C ARG A 92 -1.22 -14.21 12.48
N GLN A 93 -0.59 -15.35 12.75
CA GLN A 93 0.72 -15.38 13.41
C GLN A 93 1.81 -14.80 12.51
N ARG A 94 1.72 -15.02 11.18
CA ARG A 94 2.65 -14.41 10.21
C ARG A 94 2.45 -12.93 10.13
N ALA A 95 1.21 -12.47 10.00
CA ALA A 95 0.89 -11.04 9.99
C ALA A 95 1.38 -10.33 11.25
N GLN A 96 1.16 -10.94 12.43
CA GLN A 96 1.65 -10.39 13.70
C GLN A 96 3.17 -10.35 13.79
N ARG A 97 3.87 -11.42 13.36
CA ARG A 97 5.35 -11.44 13.33
C ARG A 97 5.91 -10.37 12.41
N LEU A 98 5.31 -10.21 11.24
CA LEU A 98 5.68 -9.17 10.29
C LEU A 98 5.48 -7.77 10.88
N ALA A 99 4.33 -7.53 11.50
CA ALA A 99 4.04 -6.25 12.16
C ALA A 99 5.03 -5.95 13.30
N GLN A 100 5.35 -6.95 14.14
CA GLN A 100 6.37 -6.81 15.18
C GLN A 100 7.75 -6.46 14.59
N THR A 101 8.16 -7.15 13.52
CA THR A 101 9.43 -6.87 12.83
C THR A 101 9.47 -5.45 12.26
N LEU A 102 8.35 -4.96 11.75
CA LEU A 102 8.19 -3.62 11.20
C LEU A 102 7.82 -2.56 12.25
N GLN A 103 7.59 -2.95 13.50
CA GLN A 103 7.13 -2.07 14.57
C GLN A 103 5.79 -1.38 14.22
N ILE A 104 4.87 -2.12 13.62
CA ILE A 104 3.50 -1.69 13.35
C ILE A 104 2.60 -2.23 14.45
N ASP A 105 1.87 -1.34 15.14
CA ASP A 105 1.04 -1.74 16.30
C ASP A 105 -0.22 -2.49 15.90
N ASP A 106 -0.84 -2.09 14.80
CA ASP A 106 -2.10 -2.66 14.32
C ASP A 106 -1.86 -3.65 13.17
N ALA A 107 -2.22 -4.93 13.38
CA ALA A 107 -2.11 -5.95 12.34
C ALA A 107 -3.34 -6.85 12.30
N VAL A 108 -3.85 -7.08 11.11
CA VAL A 108 -4.97 -7.99 10.83
C VAL A 108 -4.49 -9.04 9.83
N GLY A 109 -4.45 -10.30 10.26
CA GLY A 109 -4.22 -11.44 9.39
C GLY A 109 -5.52 -12.08 8.91
N GLU A 110 -5.45 -13.01 7.96
CA GLU A 110 -6.59 -13.67 7.33
C GLU A 110 -7.60 -12.67 6.73
N ALA A 111 -7.12 -11.49 6.33
CA ALA A 111 -7.96 -10.43 5.83
C ALA A 111 -8.48 -10.75 4.42
N THR A 112 -9.78 -10.89 4.30
CA THR A 112 -10.45 -11.01 3.00
C THR A 112 -10.53 -9.65 2.28
N PRO A 113 -10.75 -9.59 0.97
CA PRO A 113 -10.97 -8.33 0.27
C PRO A 113 -12.09 -7.49 0.90
N GLN A 114 -13.17 -8.14 1.36
CA GLN A 114 -14.28 -7.46 2.02
C GLN A 114 -13.87 -6.89 3.37
N SER A 115 -13.18 -7.66 4.23
CA SER A 115 -12.75 -7.16 5.53
C SER A 115 -11.74 -6.01 5.43
N LYS A 116 -10.91 -5.99 4.37
CA LYS A 116 -10.04 -4.84 4.08
C LYS A 116 -10.85 -3.59 3.71
N LEU A 117 -11.89 -3.74 2.89
CA LEU A 117 -12.82 -2.64 2.55
C LEU A 117 -13.52 -2.10 3.80
N ASP A 118 -14.02 -3.00 4.65
CA ASP A 118 -14.72 -2.64 5.88
C ASP A 118 -13.78 -1.90 6.85
N ALA A 119 -12.51 -2.30 6.94
CA ALA A 119 -11.51 -1.63 7.77
C ALA A 119 -11.23 -0.19 7.28
N VAL A 120 -11.11 0.01 5.95
CA VAL A 120 -10.95 1.34 5.37
C VAL A 120 -12.19 2.20 5.61
N ALA A 121 -13.39 1.64 5.39
CA ALA A 121 -14.64 2.35 5.62
C ALA A 121 -14.78 2.78 7.09
N ALA A 122 -14.55 1.87 8.02
CA ALA A 122 -14.62 2.16 9.46
C ALA A 122 -13.65 3.26 9.90
N ALA A 123 -12.42 3.27 9.36
CA ALA A 123 -11.46 4.33 9.64
C ALA A 123 -11.93 5.69 9.08
N GLN A 124 -12.51 5.71 7.87
CA GLN A 124 -13.06 6.92 7.26
C GLN A 124 -14.28 7.44 8.02
N ASP A 125 -15.18 6.56 8.45
CA ASP A 125 -16.36 6.90 9.25
C ASP A 125 -15.96 7.48 10.62
N ALA A 126 -14.81 7.06 11.16
CA ALA A 126 -14.20 7.66 12.34
C ALA A 126 -13.50 9.01 12.06
N GLY A 127 -13.57 9.53 10.83
CA GLY A 127 -13.00 10.82 10.43
C GLY A 127 -11.53 10.77 10.00
N ALA A 128 -10.93 9.60 9.88
CA ALA A 128 -9.56 9.46 9.38
C ALA A 128 -9.49 9.63 7.85
N ARG A 129 -8.36 10.14 7.36
CA ARG A 129 -7.99 10.06 5.95
C ARG A 129 -7.12 8.83 5.75
N VAL A 130 -7.55 7.93 4.88
CA VAL A 130 -6.94 6.62 4.70
C VAL A 130 -6.12 6.58 3.42
N GLY A 131 -4.81 6.31 3.55
CA GLY A 131 -3.95 5.91 2.43
C GLY A 131 -3.85 4.39 2.36
N MET A 132 -4.05 3.80 1.19
CA MET A 132 -3.90 2.36 0.97
C MET A 132 -2.71 2.07 0.06
N VAL A 133 -1.89 1.10 0.45
CA VAL A 133 -0.82 0.55 -0.40
C VAL A 133 -1.12 -0.90 -0.69
N GLY A 134 -1.12 -1.28 -1.96
CA GLY A 134 -1.41 -2.65 -2.38
C GLY A 134 -0.67 -3.04 -3.66
N ASP A 135 -0.62 -4.33 -3.96
CA ASP A 135 0.02 -4.85 -5.17
C ASP A 135 -0.80 -5.96 -5.88
N GLY A 136 -1.82 -6.49 -5.23
CA GLY A 136 -2.63 -7.61 -5.71
C GLY A 136 -3.92 -7.21 -6.42
N VAL A 137 -4.45 -8.14 -7.21
CA VAL A 137 -5.79 -8.01 -7.83
C VAL A 137 -6.87 -7.83 -6.77
N ASN A 138 -6.72 -8.51 -5.63
CA ASN A 138 -7.67 -8.46 -4.52
C ASN A 138 -7.69 -7.12 -3.79
N ASP A 139 -6.65 -6.29 -3.96
CA ASP A 139 -6.55 -4.98 -3.33
C ASP A 139 -7.17 -3.86 -4.19
N ALA A 140 -7.47 -4.12 -5.48
CA ALA A 140 -8.01 -3.12 -6.38
C ALA A 140 -9.29 -2.42 -5.86
N PRO A 141 -10.29 -3.12 -5.30
CA PRO A 141 -11.46 -2.46 -4.72
C PRO A 141 -11.13 -1.60 -3.49
N VAL A 142 -10.14 -2.03 -2.69
CA VAL A 142 -9.71 -1.31 -1.48
C VAL A 142 -8.92 -0.05 -1.86
N LEU A 143 -8.05 -0.14 -2.88
CA LEU A 143 -7.34 1.01 -3.45
C LEU A 143 -8.32 2.06 -3.97
N ALA A 144 -9.35 1.65 -4.70
CA ALA A 144 -10.38 2.55 -5.23
C ALA A 144 -11.22 3.23 -4.12
N ARG A 145 -11.32 2.62 -2.92
CA ARG A 145 -12.09 3.18 -1.79
C ARG A 145 -11.28 4.16 -0.94
N ALA A 146 -9.97 4.03 -0.91
CA ALA A 146 -9.09 4.86 -0.08
C ALA A 146 -9.09 6.34 -0.51
N ASP A 147 -8.78 7.27 0.42
CA ASP A 147 -8.63 8.70 0.12
C ASP A 147 -7.35 9.01 -0.69
N ALA A 148 -6.35 8.14 -0.60
CA ALA A 148 -5.16 8.14 -1.45
C ALA A 148 -4.70 6.69 -1.63
N SER A 149 -4.39 6.31 -2.85
CA SER A 149 -4.05 4.94 -3.18
C SER A 149 -2.72 4.83 -3.91
N PHE A 150 -1.94 3.81 -3.50
CA PHE A 150 -0.59 3.57 -4.00
C PHE A 150 -0.48 2.12 -4.44
N ALA A 151 -0.12 1.88 -5.69
CA ALA A 151 0.19 0.54 -6.18
C ALA A 151 1.70 0.36 -6.32
N MET A 152 2.18 -0.84 -5.94
CA MET A 152 3.57 -1.23 -6.22
C MET A 152 3.75 -1.45 -7.72
N GLY A 153 4.89 -1.01 -8.28
CA GLY A 153 5.12 -1.01 -9.73
C GLY A 153 5.11 -2.39 -10.40
N GLN A 154 5.45 -3.44 -9.64
CA GLN A 154 5.35 -4.85 -10.08
C GLN A 154 4.01 -5.48 -9.72
N GLY A 155 3.09 -4.72 -9.13
CA GLY A 155 1.75 -5.20 -8.79
C GLY A 155 0.90 -5.50 -10.03
N ALA A 156 -0.23 -6.13 -9.78
CA ALA A 156 -1.20 -6.49 -10.81
C ALA A 156 -1.69 -5.26 -11.59
N LEU A 157 -1.90 -5.40 -12.91
CA LEU A 157 -2.37 -4.31 -13.77
C LEU A 157 -3.66 -3.67 -13.24
N VAL A 158 -4.58 -4.47 -12.69
CA VAL A 158 -5.84 -3.98 -12.14
C VAL A 158 -5.61 -3.10 -10.91
N ALA A 159 -4.70 -3.48 -9.99
CA ALA A 159 -4.33 -2.66 -8.84
C ALA A 159 -3.70 -1.34 -9.28
N ARG A 160 -2.78 -1.40 -10.26
CA ARG A 160 -2.14 -0.21 -10.84
C ARG A 160 -3.12 0.74 -11.53
N ALA A 161 -4.16 0.20 -12.18
CA ALA A 161 -5.18 1.00 -12.84
C ALA A 161 -6.14 1.71 -11.87
N GLN A 162 -6.26 1.19 -10.64
CA GLN A 162 -7.13 1.77 -9.61
C GLN A 162 -6.38 2.69 -8.63
N ALA A 163 -5.05 2.73 -8.70
CA ALA A 163 -4.25 3.55 -7.79
C ALA A 163 -4.02 4.96 -8.33
N ASP A 164 -4.05 5.96 -7.44
CA ASP A 164 -3.70 7.34 -7.76
C ASP A 164 -2.21 7.49 -8.08
N VAL A 165 -1.36 6.65 -7.46
CA VAL A 165 0.09 6.69 -7.61
C VAL A 165 0.64 5.28 -7.82
N VAL A 166 1.54 5.12 -8.80
CA VAL A 166 2.26 3.87 -9.03
C VAL A 166 3.73 4.04 -8.66
N LEU A 167 4.21 3.25 -7.69
CA LEU A 167 5.60 3.25 -7.22
C LEU A 167 6.46 2.38 -8.15
N ILE A 168 6.92 2.93 -9.26
CA ILE A 168 7.55 2.21 -10.37
C ILE A 168 8.79 1.42 -9.93
N ALA A 169 9.65 2.00 -9.09
CA ALA A 169 10.86 1.34 -8.60
C ALA A 169 10.58 0.26 -7.52
N ASN A 170 9.32 0.10 -7.12
CA ASN A 170 8.88 -0.92 -6.18
C ASN A 170 9.56 -0.84 -4.79
N ARG A 171 10.01 0.35 -4.40
CA ARG A 171 10.68 0.60 -3.13
C ARG A 171 9.73 1.26 -2.14
N PRO A 172 9.62 0.74 -0.90
CA PRO A 172 8.77 1.34 0.13
C PRO A 172 9.12 2.80 0.45
N MET A 173 10.39 3.19 0.32
CA MET A 173 10.83 4.58 0.50
C MET A 173 10.24 5.55 -0.52
N ASP A 174 9.86 5.09 -1.71
CA ASP A 174 9.22 5.95 -2.71
C ASP A 174 7.84 6.45 -2.22
N LEU A 175 7.14 5.68 -1.37
CA LEU A 175 5.93 6.13 -0.68
C LEU A 175 6.21 7.32 0.25
N VAL A 176 7.29 7.24 1.03
CA VAL A 176 7.74 8.34 1.92
C VAL A 176 8.00 9.62 1.10
N HIS A 177 8.72 9.48 -0.01
CA HIS A 177 9.01 10.60 -0.91
C HIS A 177 7.74 11.19 -1.54
N ALA A 178 6.81 10.35 -1.99
CA ALA A 178 5.53 10.79 -2.56
C ALA A 178 4.72 11.60 -1.55
N ILE A 179 4.54 11.09 -0.32
CA ILE A 179 3.82 11.79 0.75
C ILE A 179 4.54 13.08 1.15
N GLY A 180 5.86 13.05 1.28
CA GLY A 180 6.66 14.22 1.60
C GLY A 180 6.52 15.33 0.55
N THR A 181 6.58 14.97 -0.72
CA THR A 181 6.39 15.89 -1.85
C THR A 181 4.97 16.47 -1.87
N ALA A 182 3.95 15.64 -1.67
CA ALA A 182 2.56 16.08 -1.62
C ALA A 182 2.34 17.10 -0.47
N ARG A 183 2.86 16.84 0.74
CA ARG A 183 2.77 17.75 1.89
C ARG A 183 3.48 19.08 1.63
N ARG A 184 4.67 19.02 1.00
CA ARG A 184 5.43 20.23 0.62
C ARG A 184 4.67 21.05 -0.41
N SER A 185 4.17 20.41 -1.45
CA SER A 185 3.37 21.06 -2.50
C SER A 185 2.13 21.74 -1.91
N MET A 186 1.41 21.07 -1.00
CA MET A 186 0.23 21.61 -0.34
C MET A 186 0.56 22.82 0.54
N THR A 187 1.73 22.80 1.20
CA THR A 187 2.22 23.95 1.97
C THR A 187 2.46 25.17 1.07
N ILE A 188 3.09 24.95 -0.09
CA ILE A 188 3.34 26.01 -1.07
C ILE A 188 2.04 26.55 -1.64
N VAL A 189 1.07 25.69 -1.96
CA VAL A 189 -0.26 26.12 -2.43
C VAL A 189 -0.94 27.02 -1.38
N ARG A 190 -0.91 26.60 -0.10
CA ARG A 190 -1.48 27.42 0.99
C ARG A 190 -0.77 28.76 1.13
N GLN A 191 0.55 28.80 1.04
CA GLN A 191 1.33 30.05 1.07
C GLN A 191 0.92 30.98 -0.08
N ASN A 192 0.82 30.44 -1.29
CA ASN A 192 0.42 31.22 -2.45
C ASN A 192 -1.02 31.76 -2.33
N LEU A 193 -1.93 30.95 -1.80
CA LEU A 193 -3.31 31.37 -1.57
C LEU A 193 -3.41 32.49 -0.52
N VAL A 194 -2.72 32.32 0.61
CA VAL A 194 -2.66 33.36 1.66
C VAL A 194 -2.06 34.64 1.10
N TRP A 195 -0.98 34.56 0.34
CA TRP A 195 -0.38 35.72 -0.32
C TRP A 195 -1.36 36.41 -1.26
N ALA A 196 -2.07 35.65 -2.12
CA ALA A 196 -3.04 36.21 -3.05
C ALA A 196 -4.21 36.91 -2.34
N ILE A 197 -4.72 36.32 -1.26
CA ILE A 197 -5.78 36.92 -0.43
C ILE A 197 -5.28 38.21 0.22
N ALA A 198 -4.10 38.18 0.85
CA ALA A 198 -3.53 39.35 1.53
C ALA A 198 -3.26 40.50 0.55
N TYR A 199 -2.70 40.19 -0.62
CA TYR A 199 -2.46 41.18 -1.68
C TYR A 199 -3.77 41.85 -2.13
N ASN A 200 -4.79 41.06 -2.44
CA ASN A 200 -6.08 41.60 -2.86
C ASN A 200 -6.79 42.39 -1.75
N ALA A 201 -6.74 41.89 -0.52
CA ALA A 201 -7.32 42.57 0.65
C ALA A 201 -6.66 43.93 0.93
N ALA A 202 -5.39 44.10 0.58
CA ALA A 202 -4.69 45.38 0.69
C ALA A 202 -4.97 46.31 -0.54
N CYS A 203 -4.82 45.77 -1.74
CA CYS A 203 -4.85 46.59 -2.96
C CYS A 203 -6.26 47.02 -3.34
N VAL A 204 -7.31 46.23 -3.12
CA VAL A 204 -8.67 46.59 -3.49
C VAL A 204 -9.19 47.82 -2.72
N PRO A 205 -9.07 47.91 -1.39
CA PRO A 205 -9.46 49.11 -0.63
C PRO A 205 -8.65 50.36 -1.03
N LEU A 206 -7.33 50.20 -1.26
CA LEU A 206 -6.46 51.29 -1.69
C LEU A 206 -6.86 51.83 -3.06
N ALA A 207 -7.23 50.95 -3.99
CA ALA A 207 -7.72 51.33 -5.31
C ALA A 207 -9.08 52.06 -5.21
N LEU A 208 -9.99 51.55 -4.39
CA LEU A 208 -11.31 52.19 -4.17
C LEU A 208 -11.18 53.58 -3.49
N ALA A 209 -10.19 53.74 -2.61
CA ALA A 209 -9.88 55.04 -1.99
C ALA A 209 -9.17 55.99 -2.94
N GLY A 210 -8.85 55.61 -4.17
CA GLY A 210 -8.14 56.42 -5.15
C GLY A 210 -6.64 56.60 -4.88
N TRP A 211 -6.07 55.86 -3.92
CA TRP A 211 -4.66 55.97 -3.54
C TRP A 211 -3.73 55.08 -4.38
N LEU A 212 -4.27 54.17 -5.15
CA LEU A 212 -3.50 53.29 -6.01
C LEU A 212 -3.65 53.71 -7.49
N PRO A 213 -2.58 54.24 -8.09
CA PRO A 213 -2.64 54.60 -9.52
C PRO A 213 -2.66 53.35 -10.40
N PRO A 214 -3.29 53.40 -11.59
CA PRO A 214 -3.42 52.21 -12.48
C PRO A 214 -2.11 51.51 -12.81
N TRP A 215 -1.05 52.27 -13.06
CA TRP A 215 0.28 51.69 -13.32
C TRP A 215 0.87 50.98 -12.11
N GLY A 216 0.62 51.52 -10.89
CA GLY A 216 1.06 50.89 -9.64
C GLY A 216 0.33 49.59 -9.36
N ALA A 217 -0.99 49.54 -9.65
CA ALA A 217 -1.76 48.31 -9.57
C ALA A 217 -1.21 47.23 -10.54
N GLY A 218 -0.88 47.63 -11.79
CA GLY A 218 -0.31 46.70 -12.78
C GLY A 218 1.06 46.15 -12.37
N LEU A 219 1.96 47.01 -11.89
CA LEU A 219 3.28 46.56 -11.39
C LEU A 219 3.15 45.65 -10.17
N GLY A 220 2.27 45.99 -9.23
CA GLY A 220 2.03 45.17 -8.04
C GLY A 220 1.51 43.77 -8.40
N MET A 221 0.57 43.68 -9.34
CA MET A 221 0.04 42.43 -9.84
C MET A 221 1.12 41.60 -10.52
N ALA A 222 1.96 42.22 -11.37
CA ALA A 222 3.07 41.50 -12.03
C ALA A 222 4.09 40.98 -11.02
N ALA A 223 4.49 41.78 -10.02
CA ALA A 223 5.38 41.40 -8.96
C ALA A 223 4.80 40.28 -8.08
N SER A 224 3.53 40.35 -7.73
CA SER A 224 2.81 39.32 -6.97
C SER A 224 2.77 38.01 -7.75
N SER A 225 2.44 38.03 -9.03
CA SER A 225 2.41 36.87 -9.91
C SER A 225 3.80 36.21 -10.03
N LEU A 226 4.85 37.02 -10.18
CA LEU A 226 6.23 36.51 -10.21
C LEU A 226 6.60 35.85 -8.88
N GLY A 227 6.24 36.43 -7.74
CA GLY A 227 6.45 35.87 -6.40
C GLY A 227 5.78 34.52 -6.24
N VAL A 228 4.53 34.36 -6.68
CA VAL A 228 3.79 33.09 -6.66
C VAL A 228 4.49 32.03 -7.52
N VAL A 229 4.91 32.37 -8.74
CA VAL A 229 5.63 31.47 -9.65
C VAL A 229 6.97 31.03 -9.03
N LEU A 230 7.75 31.97 -8.50
CA LEU A 230 9.02 31.66 -7.85
C LEU A 230 8.85 30.77 -6.61
N ASN A 231 7.79 31.01 -5.81
CA ASN A 231 7.49 30.13 -4.67
C ASN A 231 7.06 28.73 -5.15
N ALA A 232 6.29 28.63 -6.24
CA ALA A 232 5.86 27.35 -6.79
C ALA A 232 7.03 26.47 -7.29
N THR A 233 8.12 27.06 -7.81
CA THR A 233 9.31 26.29 -8.24
C THR A 233 9.99 25.55 -7.09
N ARG A 234 9.74 25.91 -5.83
CA ARG A 234 10.27 25.23 -4.65
C ARG A 234 9.62 23.85 -4.44
N ALA A 235 8.48 23.57 -5.07
CA ALA A 235 7.83 22.25 -5.01
C ALA A 235 8.63 21.18 -5.78
N ALA A 236 9.41 21.58 -6.77
CA ALA A 236 10.19 20.70 -7.62
C ALA A 236 11.60 20.36 -7.04
N ARG A 237 11.95 20.97 -5.92
CA ARG A 237 13.21 20.71 -5.18
C ARG A 237 12.93 19.87 -3.94
#